data_da8845108bba67c612ab2e388056a811
#
_entry.id   da8845108bba67c612ab2e388056a811
#
_cell.length_a   1.000
_cell.length_b   1.000
_cell.length_c   1.000
_cell.angle_alpha   90.00
_cell.angle_beta   90.00
_cell.angle_gamma   90.00
#
_symmetry.space_group_name_H-M   'P 1'
#
loop_
_entity.id
_entity.type
_entity.pdbx_description
1 polymer ?
#
loop_
_entity_poly.entity_id
_entity_poly.type
_entity_poly.pdbx_seq_one_letter_code
_entity_poly.pdbx_strand_id
1 'polypeptide(L)'
;MSQSTVSLVLSGKASGRVAAATADLVRAAADELGYQPNAAARTLKSGASRTIGLVVPDITNPVFGHVLRGAQSAATAAGYTVVLVDADGDGTGGEASVRALRQTFVDGLLVFAIAPPEAALAPGGPPVVLMDMPDGDLPTVTLDLKGGVHAAMEHLLGLGHERIAHLRADIAEPTFAARAAAWARALHGAGLDAGEDLVARCAFTHTAARAAGNTLLARDPRPTAVLCDDDLLAAGLLLAARDRGLTVPGDLSVVGFDDMPLAELLTPPLTTVRFDAQALGGRAVDVVLAHIRGDEDAPRRAWIETSLVVRESTGPLPRP
;
A
#
# COMPACT_ATOMS: atom_id res chain seq x y z
N MET A 1 50.66 0.17 5.91
CA MET A 1 49.52 1.11 5.91
C MET A 1 48.68 0.88 7.18
N SER A 2 48.16 1.95 7.83
CA SER A 2 47.39 1.75 9.07
C SER A 2 45.97 1.32 8.79
N GLN A 3 45.31 0.56 9.70
CA GLN A 3 43.90 0.17 9.64
C GLN A 3 43.01 1.39 9.55
N SER A 4 43.34 2.49 10.23
CA SER A 4 42.63 3.75 10.17
C SER A 4 42.63 4.38 8.76
N THR A 5 43.77 4.32 8.04
CA THR A 5 43.88 4.84 6.66
C THR A 5 43.00 4.01 5.71
N VAL A 6 43.04 2.68 5.82
CA VAL A 6 42.16 1.78 5.03
C VAL A 6 40.68 2.07 5.31
N SER A 7 40.28 2.22 6.58
CA SER A 7 38.94 2.54 6.98
C SER A 7 38.45 3.91 6.42
N LEU A 8 39.30 4.93 6.43
CA LEU A 8 39.01 6.26 5.87
C LEU A 8 38.78 6.19 4.35
N VAL A 9 39.63 5.44 3.63
CA VAL A 9 39.49 5.30 2.18
C VAL A 9 38.22 4.53 1.80
N LEU A 10 38.03 3.36 2.40
CA LEU A 10 36.88 2.50 2.07
C LEU A 10 35.53 3.05 2.55
N SER A 11 35.54 3.99 3.51
CA SER A 11 34.33 4.72 3.95
C SER A 11 34.05 6.01 3.17
N GLY A 12 34.84 6.34 2.13
CA GLY A 12 34.66 7.57 1.33
C GLY A 12 35.10 8.86 2.04
N LYS A 13 35.72 8.78 3.25
CA LYS A 13 36.16 9.93 4.09
C LYS A 13 37.63 10.28 3.91
N ALA A 14 38.26 9.84 2.80
CA ALA A 14 39.68 10.05 2.52
C ALA A 14 40.02 11.47 2.04
N SER A 15 39.07 12.23 1.50
CA SER A 15 39.30 13.57 0.93
C SER A 15 39.91 14.51 1.96
N GLY A 16 41.06 15.11 1.61
CA GLY A 16 41.82 16.02 2.49
C GLY A 16 42.53 15.36 3.67
N ARG A 17 42.42 14.03 3.85
CA ARG A 17 43.01 13.27 4.97
C ARG A 17 43.97 12.20 4.56
N VAL A 18 43.89 11.70 3.32
CA VAL A 18 44.73 10.66 2.73
C VAL A 18 45.18 11.11 1.35
N ALA A 19 46.45 10.96 1.01
CA ALA A 19 46.98 11.28 -0.31
C ALA A 19 46.28 10.41 -1.38
N ALA A 20 45.96 11.01 -2.54
CA ALA A 20 45.22 10.34 -3.62
C ALA A 20 45.87 9.01 -4.03
N ALA A 21 47.15 9.00 -4.25
CA ALA A 21 47.91 7.78 -4.60
C ALA A 21 47.77 6.67 -3.54
N THR A 22 47.74 7.02 -2.26
CA THR A 22 47.49 6.06 -1.17
C THR A 22 46.06 5.54 -1.16
N ALA A 23 45.09 6.40 -1.46
CA ALA A 23 43.71 6.00 -1.56
C ALA A 23 43.46 5.03 -2.73
N ASP A 24 44.12 5.26 -3.86
CA ASP A 24 44.02 4.39 -5.04
C ASP A 24 44.65 3.01 -4.80
N LEU A 25 45.83 2.96 -4.11
CA LEU A 25 46.44 1.70 -3.69
C LEU A 25 45.54 0.88 -2.74
N VAL A 26 44.84 1.56 -1.82
CA VAL A 26 43.89 0.87 -0.91
C VAL A 26 42.72 0.31 -1.67
N ARG A 27 42.14 1.07 -2.61
CA ARG A 27 41.01 0.58 -3.43
C ARG A 27 41.41 -0.61 -4.29
N ALA A 28 42.57 -0.50 -5.00
CA ALA A 28 43.09 -1.59 -5.82
C ALA A 28 43.30 -2.87 -5.01
N ALA A 29 43.93 -2.76 -3.83
CA ALA A 29 44.15 -3.91 -2.95
C ALA A 29 42.83 -4.50 -2.42
N ALA A 30 41.82 -3.66 -2.11
CA ALA A 30 40.53 -4.14 -1.67
C ALA A 30 39.81 -4.89 -2.80
N ASP A 31 39.86 -4.38 -4.03
CA ASP A 31 39.28 -5.00 -5.22
C ASP A 31 39.96 -6.35 -5.54
N GLU A 32 41.30 -6.39 -5.49
CA GLU A 32 42.10 -7.61 -5.71
C GLU A 32 41.74 -8.72 -4.68
N LEU A 33 41.56 -8.32 -3.42
CA LEU A 33 41.21 -9.25 -2.33
C LEU A 33 39.71 -9.57 -2.24
N GLY A 34 38.86 -8.96 -3.06
CA GLY A 34 37.42 -9.06 -2.94
C GLY A 34 36.90 -8.54 -1.58
N TYR A 35 37.66 -7.63 -0.94
CA TYR A 35 37.35 -7.15 0.39
C TYR A 35 36.15 -6.15 0.33
N GLN A 36 35.06 -6.55 0.93
CA GLN A 36 33.93 -5.64 1.18
C GLN A 36 33.90 -5.26 2.66
N PRO A 37 33.78 -3.94 2.97
CA PRO A 37 33.63 -3.50 4.35
C PRO A 37 32.42 -4.18 5.00
N ASN A 38 32.63 -4.85 6.13
CA ASN A 38 31.57 -5.54 6.85
C ASN A 38 30.48 -4.54 7.30
N ALA A 39 29.25 -4.74 6.80
CA ALA A 39 28.10 -3.89 7.12
C ALA A 39 27.80 -3.87 8.63
N ALA A 40 27.91 -5.02 9.32
CA ALA A 40 27.69 -5.12 10.76
C ALA A 40 28.73 -4.32 11.54
N ALA A 41 30.02 -4.34 11.12
CA ALA A 41 31.07 -3.55 11.75
C ALA A 41 30.89 -2.03 11.52
N ARG A 42 30.32 -1.63 10.38
CA ARG A 42 29.96 -0.22 10.11
C ARG A 42 28.81 0.21 11.00
N THR A 43 27.75 -0.59 11.10
CA THR A 43 26.58 -0.32 11.96
C THR A 43 26.99 -0.16 13.42
N LEU A 44 27.85 -1.05 13.94
CA LEU A 44 28.39 -0.95 15.31
C LEU A 44 29.18 0.36 15.55
N LYS A 45 29.85 0.87 14.53
CA LYS A 45 30.68 2.10 14.63
C LYS A 45 29.85 3.37 14.41
N SER A 46 28.83 3.33 13.54
CA SER A 46 28.00 4.50 13.18
C SER A 46 26.71 4.59 13.99
N GLY A 47 26.27 3.49 14.60
CA GLY A 47 24.96 3.36 15.22
C GLY A 47 23.78 3.32 14.23
N ALA A 48 24.06 3.31 12.90
CA ALA A 48 23.05 3.34 11.87
C ALA A 48 23.24 2.20 10.86
N SER A 49 22.16 1.45 10.61
CA SER A 49 22.16 0.33 9.65
C SER A 49 21.99 0.77 8.20
N ARG A 50 21.44 1.97 8.00
CA ARG A 50 20.99 2.45 6.70
C ARG A 50 19.93 1.55 6.07
N THR A 51 19.10 0.94 6.89
CA THR A 51 18.04 0.04 6.47
C THR A 51 16.69 0.53 7.00
N ILE A 52 15.68 0.54 6.15
CA ILE A 52 14.27 0.82 6.48
C ILE A 52 13.51 -0.48 6.27
N GLY A 53 12.74 -0.92 7.27
CA GLY A 53 11.81 -2.04 7.13
C GLY A 53 10.49 -1.57 6.55
N LEU A 54 9.95 -2.31 5.57
CA LEU A 54 8.60 -2.14 5.04
C LEU A 54 7.82 -3.42 5.31
N VAL A 55 6.78 -3.33 6.14
CA VAL A 55 5.87 -4.45 6.44
C VAL A 55 4.58 -4.25 5.67
N VAL A 56 4.19 -5.25 4.89
CA VAL A 56 2.94 -5.27 4.10
C VAL A 56 2.07 -6.46 4.49
N PRO A 57 0.73 -6.37 4.37
CA PRO A 57 -0.18 -7.45 4.78
C PRO A 57 -0.02 -8.73 3.96
N ASP A 58 0.11 -8.61 2.63
CA ASP A 58 0.15 -9.73 1.69
C ASP A 58 0.90 -9.34 0.42
N ILE A 59 2.12 -9.87 0.24
CA ILE A 59 2.97 -9.56 -0.92
C ILE A 59 2.37 -10.02 -2.26
N THR A 60 1.37 -10.89 -2.23
CA THR A 60 0.70 -11.37 -3.45
C THR A 60 -0.22 -10.32 -4.07
N ASN A 61 -0.63 -9.28 -3.30
CA ASN A 61 -1.31 -8.13 -3.87
C ASN A 61 -0.30 -7.23 -4.61
N PRO A 62 -0.44 -7.08 -5.95
CA PRO A 62 0.51 -6.35 -6.78
C PRO A 62 0.70 -4.87 -6.40
N VAL A 63 -0.25 -4.24 -5.71
CA VAL A 63 -0.12 -2.84 -5.25
C VAL A 63 1.14 -2.63 -4.41
N PHE A 64 1.51 -3.62 -3.60
CA PHE A 64 2.70 -3.52 -2.73
C PHE A 64 4.01 -3.52 -3.49
N GLY A 65 4.04 -4.08 -4.71
CA GLY A 65 5.18 -3.94 -5.62
C GLY A 65 5.44 -2.51 -6.05
N HIS A 66 4.38 -1.73 -6.29
CA HIS A 66 4.48 -0.30 -6.62
C HIS A 66 4.85 0.54 -5.40
N VAL A 67 4.28 0.26 -4.23
CA VAL A 67 4.65 0.91 -2.96
C VAL A 67 6.13 0.69 -2.66
N LEU A 68 6.61 -0.56 -2.74
CA LEU A 68 8.02 -0.91 -2.54
C LEU A 68 8.94 -0.15 -3.50
N ARG A 69 8.57 -0.06 -4.78
CA ARG A 69 9.37 0.65 -5.79
C ARG A 69 9.53 2.12 -5.44
N GLY A 70 8.47 2.80 -5.01
CA GLY A 70 8.52 4.18 -4.55
C GLY A 70 9.37 4.34 -3.30
N ALA A 71 9.15 3.47 -2.30
CA ALA A 71 9.94 3.46 -1.08
C ALA A 71 11.44 3.22 -1.36
N GLN A 72 11.77 2.26 -2.22
CA GLN A 72 13.16 1.94 -2.57
C GLN A 72 13.85 3.08 -3.33
N SER A 73 13.13 3.75 -4.25
CA SER A 73 13.67 4.90 -4.96
C SER A 73 14.05 6.04 -4.01
N ALA A 74 13.13 6.43 -3.11
CA ALA A 74 13.37 7.48 -2.13
C ALA A 74 14.47 7.10 -1.12
N ALA A 75 14.44 5.87 -0.62
CA ALA A 75 15.45 5.36 0.31
C ALA A 75 16.85 5.35 -0.32
N THR A 76 16.98 4.86 -1.56
CA THR A 76 18.28 4.82 -2.29
C THR A 76 18.83 6.22 -2.50
N ALA A 77 18.01 7.21 -2.85
CA ALA A 77 18.41 8.60 -2.98
C ALA A 77 18.98 9.18 -1.67
N ALA A 78 18.50 8.68 -0.52
CA ALA A 78 18.99 9.06 0.81
C ALA A 78 20.14 8.16 1.34
N GLY A 79 20.59 7.17 0.57
CA GLY A 79 21.64 6.22 0.97
C GLY A 79 21.16 5.14 1.93
N TYR A 80 19.87 4.77 1.84
CA TYR A 80 19.22 3.69 2.59
C TYR A 80 18.83 2.53 1.68
N THR A 81 18.61 1.37 2.26
CA THR A 81 18.03 0.18 1.61
C THR A 81 16.69 -0.14 2.25
N VAL A 82 15.72 -0.62 1.47
CA VAL A 82 14.45 -1.11 2.00
C VAL A 82 14.47 -2.63 2.07
N VAL A 83 14.09 -3.17 3.21
CA VAL A 83 13.82 -4.61 3.40
C VAL A 83 12.32 -4.80 3.54
N LEU A 84 11.75 -5.57 2.61
CA LEU A 84 10.32 -5.91 2.62
C LEU A 84 10.08 -7.16 3.47
N VAL A 85 9.03 -7.11 4.27
CA VAL A 85 8.55 -8.24 5.06
C VAL A 85 7.05 -8.41 4.82
N ASP A 86 6.67 -9.62 4.49
CA ASP A 86 5.29 -10.07 4.37
C ASP A 86 4.74 -10.42 5.76
N ALA A 87 3.58 -9.90 6.09
CA ALA A 87 2.90 -10.22 7.35
C ALA A 87 2.03 -11.49 7.26
N ASP A 88 2.05 -12.16 6.09
CA ASP A 88 1.42 -13.46 5.84
C ASP A 88 -0.12 -13.47 5.90
N GLY A 89 -0.74 -12.32 5.60
CA GLY A 89 -2.17 -12.18 5.28
C GLY A 89 -3.20 -12.49 6.36
N ASP A 90 -2.82 -13.19 7.44
CA ASP A 90 -3.74 -13.64 8.50
C ASP A 90 -3.78 -12.70 9.74
N GLY A 91 -3.07 -11.57 9.67
CA GLY A 91 -3.01 -10.56 10.73
C GLY A 91 -2.15 -10.97 11.95
N THR A 92 -1.74 -12.22 12.08
CA THR A 92 -0.90 -12.70 13.22
C THR A 92 0.59 -12.55 12.93
N GLY A 93 0.99 -12.62 11.67
CA GLY A 93 2.38 -12.47 11.22
C GLY A 93 2.90 -11.03 11.34
N GLY A 94 2.04 -10.03 11.24
CA GLY A 94 2.44 -8.62 11.30
C GLY A 94 3.15 -8.23 12.59
N GLU A 95 2.66 -8.71 13.74
CA GLU A 95 3.30 -8.45 15.05
C GLU A 95 4.68 -9.10 15.15
N ALA A 96 4.79 -10.36 14.73
CA ALA A 96 6.04 -11.09 14.73
C ALA A 96 7.05 -10.45 13.76
N SER A 97 6.60 -10.03 12.58
CA SER A 97 7.40 -9.38 11.54
C SER A 97 7.97 -8.04 12.00
N VAL A 98 7.13 -7.18 12.60
CA VAL A 98 7.58 -5.91 13.18
C VAL A 98 8.58 -6.14 14.33
N ARG A 99 8.33 -7.12 15.19
CA ARG A 99 9.24 -7.49 16.27
C ARG A 99 10.59 -8.00 15.75
N ALA A 100 10.58 -8.85 14.72
CA ALA A 100 11.80 -9.38 14.10
C ALA A 100 12.63 -8.25 13.47
N LEU A 101 12.00 -7.32 12.74
CA LEU A 101 12.68 -6.16 12.14
C LEU A 101 13.32 -5.25 13.19
N ARG A 102 12.65 -5.03 14.32
CA ARG A 102 13.23 -4.24 15.43
C ARG A 102 14.47 -4.89 16.04
N GLN A 103 14.53 -6.22 16.05
CA GLN A 103 15.73 -6.96 16.50
C GLN A 103 16.83 -6.98 15.44
N THR A 104 16.53 -6.67 14.17
CA THR A 104 17.40 -6.78 13.00
C THR A 104 18.04 -5.44 12.60
N PHE A 105 18.28 -4.52 13.52
CA PHE A 105 18.99 -3.25 13.25
C PHE A 105 18.42 -2.48 12.04
N VAL A 106 17.13 -2.15 12.05
CA VAL A 106 16.57 -1.16 11.11
C VAL A 106 16.57 0.22 11.76
N ASP A 107 16.81 1.26 10.97
CA ASP A 107 16.82 2.64 11.44
C ASP A 107 15.40 3.24 11.49
N GLY A 108 14.43 2.67 10.76
CA GLY A 108 13.03 3.07 10.73
C GLY A 108 12.13 1.98 10.16
N LEU A 109 10.83 2.09 10.44
CA LEU A 109 9.81 1.14 10.00
C LEU A 109 8.67 1.85 9.27
N LEU A 110 8.24 1.26 8.16
CA LEU A 110 7.02 1.57 7.44
C LEU A 110 6.08 0.37 7.63
N VAL A 111 4.86 0.61 8.11
CA VAL A 111 3.88 -0.46 8.37
C VAL A 111 2.59 -0.14 7.65
N PHE A 112 2.21 -0.98 6.69
CA PHE A 112 1.05 -0.76 5.83
C PHE A 112 -0.18 -1.47 6.40
N ALA A 113 -1.26 -0.71 6.66
CA ALA A 113 -2.60 -1.19 7.03
C ALA A 113 -2.63 -2.28 8.12
N ILE A 114 -1.63 -2.35 8.97
CA ILE A 114 -1.53 -3.29 10.09
C ILE A 114 -1.37 -2.47 11.37
N ALA A 115 -2.16 -2.81 12.40
CA ALA A 115 -1.97 -2.22 13.71
C ALA A 115 -0.58 -2.62 14.27
N PRO A 116 0.32 -1.68 14.53
CA PRO A 116 1.62 -2.02 15.08
C PRO A 116 1.44 -2.56 16.49
N PRO A 117 2.16 -3.63 16.87
CA PRO A 117 2.10 -4.17 18.22
C PRO A 117 2.63 -3.13 19.23
N GLU A 118 2.12 -3.15 20.48
CA GLU A 118 2.60 -2.26 21.55
C GLU A 118 4.13 -2.29 21.70
N ALA A 119 4.74 -3.47 21.51
CA ALA A 119 6.19 -3.62 21.52
C ALA A 119 6.89 -2.79 20.42
N ALA A 120 6.23 -2.50 19.31
CA ALA A 120 6.77 -1.62 18.26
C ALA A 120 6.76 -0.14 18.67
N LEU A 121 5.97 0.20 19.65
CA LEU A 121 5.79 1.56 20.15
C LEU A 121 6.65 1.85 21.39
N ALA A 122 7.42 0.87 21.87
CA ALA A 122 8.24 1.02 23.07
C ALA A 122 9.28 2.16 22.90
N PRO A 123 9.47 3.01 23.92
CA PRO A 123 10.43 4.11 23.88
C PRO A 123 11.84 3.65 23.50
N GLY A 124 12.54 4.45 22.71
CA GLY A 124 13.92 4.16 22.25
C GLY A 124 14.03 3.18 21.08
N GLY A 125 12.92 2.75 20.49
CA GLY A 125 12.91 2.00 19.22
C GLY A 125 13.07 2.89 17.98
N PRO A 126 13.25 2.28 16.80
CA PRO A 126 13.26 3.03 15.54
C PRO A 126 11.90 3.74 15.33
N PRO A 127 11.87 4.91 14.69
CA PRO A 127 10.63 5.58 14.33
C PRO A 127 9.79 4.68 13.42
N VAL A 128 8.47 4.72 13.65
CA VAL A 128 7.46 3.98 12.89
C VAL A 128 6.56 4.96 12.17
N VAL A 129 6.35 4.73 10.89
CA VAL A 129 5.36 5.46 10.06
C VAL A 129 4.30 4.47 9.62
N LEU A 130 3.05 4.78 9.90
CA LEU A 130 1.91 3.99 9.45
C LEU A 130 1.51 4.42 8.03
N MET A 131 1.13 3.46 7.21
CA MET A 131 0.65 3.70 5.86
C MET A 131 -0.77 3.17 5.74
N ASP A 132 -1.64 3.96 5.11
CA ASP A 132 -3.07 3.66 4.92
C ASP A 132 -3.80 3.26 6.23
N MET A 133 -3.50 3.98 7.30
CA MET A 133 -4.12 3.84 8.61
C MET A 133 -4.79 5.15 9.02
N PRO A 134 -5.87 5.08 9.83
CA PRO A 134 -6.49 6.29 10.37
C PRO A 134 -5.51 7.06 11.26
N ASP A 135 -5.84 8.33 11.47
CA ASP A 135 -5.08 9.21 12.36
C ASP A 135 -4.94 8.65 13.78
N GLY A 136 -3.74 8.74 14.31
CA GLY A 136 -3.37 8.29 15.63
C GLY A 136 -2.16 9.05 16.18
N ASP A 137 -1.52 8.47 17.19
CA ASP A 137 -0.34 9.06 17.84
C ASP A 137 0.94 8.92 17.02
N LEU A 138 0.98 8.00 16.07
CA LEU A 138 2.12 7.78 15.19
C LEU A 138 2.05 8.65 13.93
N PRO A 139 3.20 8.97 13.32
CA PRO A 139 3.23 9.54 11.97
C PRO A 139 2.52 8.65 10.98
N THR A 140 1.68 9.24 10.12
CA THR A 140 0.89 8.52 9.12
C THR A 140 1.04 9.11 7.73
N VAL A 141 1.04 8.23 6.71
CA VAL A 141 0.83 8.58 5.32
C VAL A 141 -0.39 7.80 4.84
N THR A 142 -1.49 8.48 4.56
CA THR A 142 -2.78 7.84 4.29
C THR A 142 -3.35 8.27 2.94
N LEU A 143 -4.32 7.51 2.45
CA LEU A 143 -5.05 7.81 1.20
C LEU A 143 -6.28 8.66 1.50
N ASP A 144 -6.67 9.51 0.55
CA ASP A 144 -7.99 10.14 0.57
C ASP A 144 -9.07 9.13 0.14
N LEU A 145 -9.27 8.10 0.97
CA LEU A 145 -10.27 7.06 0.72
C LEU A 145 -11.68 7.62 0.56
N LYS A 146 -12.00 8.67 1.32
CA LYS A 146 -13.34 9.28 1.29
C LYS A 146 -13.59 9.98 -0.04
N GLY A 147 -12.60 10.74 -0.54
CA GLY A 147 -12.69 11.39 -1.85
C GLY A 147 -12.79 10.38 -2.98
N GLY A 148 -11.98 9.33 -2.97
CA GLY A 148 -12.02 8.29 -3.99
C GLY A 148 -13.35 7.52 -4.06
N VAL A 149 -13.84 7.06 -2.90
CA VAL A 149 -15.15 6.38 -2.85
C VAL A 149 -16.28 7.35 -3.21
N HIS A 150 -16.21 8.60 -2.77
CA HIS A 150 -17.21 9.61 -3.13
C HIS A 150 -17.28 9.82 -4.65
N ALA A 151 -16.13 9.99 -5.31
CA ALA A 151 -16.06 10.13 -6.76
C ALA A 151 -16.64 8.92 -7.52
N ALA A 152 -16.35 7.69 -7.03
CA ALA A 152 -16.92 6.46 -7.59
C ALA A 152 -18.45 6.41 -7.42
N MET A 153 -18.94 6.75 -6.24
CA MET A 153 -20.38 6.75 -5.96
C MET A 153 -21.13 7.87 -6.70
N GLU A 154 -20.57 9.09 -6.77
CA GLU A 154 -21.11 10.18 -7.59
C GLU A 154 -21.24 9.76 -9.06
N HIS A 155 -20.22 9.08 -9.60
CA HIS A 155 -20.24 8.58 -10.97
C HIS A 155 -21.37 7.58 -11.17
N LEU A 156 -21.55 6.58 -10.30
CA LEU A 156 -22.59 5.57 -10.42
C LEU A 156 -23.99 6.17 -10.24
N LEU A 157 -24.19 7.05 -9.24
CA LEU A 157 -25.44 7.77 -9.02
C LEU A 157 -25.77 8.68 -10.22
N GLY A 158 -24.77 9.36 -10.78
CA GLY A 158 -24.91 10.19 -11.98
C GLY A 158 -25.31 9.40 -13.23
N LEU A 159 -25.00 8.10 -13.31
CA LEU A 159 -25.46 7.18 -14.35
C LEU A 159 -26.88 6.64 -14.10
N GLY A 160 -27.49 7.03 -12.99
CA GLY A 160 -28.87 6.67 -12.63
C GLY A 160 -29.00 5.38 -11.81
N HIS A 161 -27.89 4.82 -11.31
CA HIS A 161 -27.96 3.64 -10.45
C HIS A 161 -28.47 4.01 -9.05
N GLU A 162 -29.52 3.34 -8.60
CA GLU A 162 -30.10 3.52 -7.26
C GLU A 162 -29.80 2.32 -6.35
N ARG A 163 -29.59 1.15 -6.94
CA ARG A 163 -29.29 -0.08 -6.20
C ARG A 163 -27.81 -0.46 -6.44
N ILE A 164 -26.94 0.14 -5.64
CA ILE A 164 -25.47 0.02 -5.74
C ILE A 164 -24.96 -0.84 -4.59
N ALA A 165 -24.46 -2.02 -4.90
CA ALA A 165 -23.91 -2.94 -3.90
C ALA A 165 -22.43 -2.67 -3.60
N HIS A 166 -21.93 -3.24 -2.51
CA HIS A 166 -20.54 -3.21 -2.12
C HIS A 166 -19.99 -4.63 -1.94
N LEU A 167 -19.03 -5.02 -2.80
CA LEU A 167 -18.28 -6.27 -2.65
C LEU A 167 -17.01 -5.98 -1.85
N ARG A 168 -17.02 -6.44 -0.60
CA ARG A 168 -16.01 -6.12 0.39
C ARG A 168 -15.01 -7.25 0.62
N ALA A 169 -13.78 -6.86 0.91
CA ALA A 169 -12.84 -7.76 1.54
C ALA A 169 -13.29 -8.09 2.98
N ASP A 170 -13.23 -9.36 3.37
CA ASP A 170 -13.49 -9.81 4.74
C ASP A 170 -12.21 -9.67 5.58
N ILE A 171 -11.77 -8.43 5.72
CA ILE A 171 -10.56 -8.01 6.39
C ILE A 171 -10.93 -6.92 7.40
N ALA A 172 -10.46 -7.05 8.64
CA ALA A 172 -10.83 -6.17 9.75
C ALA A 172 -10.03 -4.85 9.82
N GLU A 173 -9.25 -4.51 8.78
CA GLU A 173 -8.44 -3.30 8.76
C GLU A 173 -9.29 -2.03 8.59
N PRO A 174 -8.86 -0.92 9.23
CA PRO A 174 -9.58 0.35 9.22
C PRO A 174 -9.85 0.91 7.81
N THR A 175 -8.97 0.66 6.84
CA THR A 175 -9.13 1.12 5.46
C THR A 175 -10.42 0.60 4.82
N PHE A 176 -10.73 -0.70 4.97
CA PHE A 176 -11.95 -1.31 4.43
C PHE A 176 -13.21 -0.84 5.15
N ALA A 177 -13.12 -0.61 6.47
CA ALA A 177 -14.20 -0.01 7.24
C ALA A 177 -14.49 1.44 6.78
N ALA A 178 -13.44 2.23 6.48
CA ALA A 178 -13.57 3.59 5.98
C ALA A 178 -14.24 3.63 4.59
N ARG A 179 -13.87 2.71 3.67
CA ARG A 179 -14.51 2.56 2.34
C ARG A 179 -15.99 2.22 2.48
N ALA A 180 -16.31 1.24 3.33
CA ALA A 180 -17.71 0.85 3.59
C ALA A 180 -18.54 2.00 4.17
N ALA A 181 -18.00 2.74 5.12
CA ALA A 181 -18.67 3.90 5.68
C ALA A 181 -18.85 5.04 4.66
N ALA A 182 -17.92 5.22 3.72
CA ALA A 182 -18.03 6.20 2.65
C ALA A 182 -19.09 5.80 1.63
N TRP A 183 -19.15 4.52 1.23
CA TRP A 183 -20.19 3.96 0.38
C TRP A 183 -21.59 4.16 1.01
N ALA A 184 -21.78 3.76 2.26
CA ALA A 184 -23.08 3.91 2.94
C ALA A 184 -23.51 5.38 3.06
N ARG A 185 -22.57 6.29 3.38
CA ARG A 185 -22.86 7.73 3.44
C ARG A 185 -23.27 8.29 2.08
N ALA A 186 -22.66 7.86 0.98
CA ALA A 186 -23.03 8.31 -0.35
C ALA A 186 -24.46 7.90 -0.72
N LEU A 187 -24.86 6.65 -0.42
CA LEU A 187 -26.25 6.19 -0.63
C LEU A 187 -27.22 6.97 0.23
N HIS A 188 -26.98 7.09 1.53
CA HIS A 188 -27.84 7.86 2.43
C HIS A 188 -27.97 9.34 2.00
N GLY A 189 -26.86 9.94 1.53
CA GLY A 189 -26.87 11.30 0.98
C GLY A 189 -27.75 11.47 -0.26
N ALA A 190 -27.92 10.40 -1.03
CA ALA A 190 -28.82 10.33 -2.17
C ALA A 190 -30.27 9.88 -1.80
N GLY A 191 -30.57 9.66 -0.52
CA GLY A 191 -31.83 9.16 -0.05
C GLY A 191 -32.10 7.67 -0.33
N LEU A 192 -31.01 6.91 -0.58
CA LEU A 192 -31.06 5.48 -0.91
C LEU A 192 -30.70 4.61 0.29
N ASP A 193 -31.15 3.36 0.27
CA ASP A 193 -30.85 2.39 1.32
C ASP A 193 -29.43 1.78 1.12
N ALA A 194 -28.75 1.56 2.24
CA ALA A 194 -27.45 0.90 2.34
C ALA A 194 -27.55 -0.41 3.16
N GLY A 195 -28.60 -1.18 2.91
CA GLY A 195 -28.92 -2.40 3.65
C GLY A 195 -27.88 -3.52 3.46
N GLU A 196 -27.86 -4.48 4.40
CA GLU A 196 -26.99 -5.64 4.36
C GLU A 196 -27.22 -6.53 3.13
N ASP A 197 -28.41 -6.43 2.50
CA ASP A 197 -28.70 -7.08 1.22
C ASP A 197 -27.92 -6.49 0.04
N LEU A 198 -27.30 -5.33 0.18
CA LEU A 198 -26.39 -4.73 -0.79
C LEU A 198 -24.92 -4.99 -0.47
N VAL A 199 -24.60 -5.74 0.58
CA VAL A 199 -23.22 -6.05 0.96
C VAL A 199 -22.92 -7.53 0.72
N ALA A 200 -21.79 -7.82 0.09
CA ALA A 200 -21.20 -9.15 0.04
C ALA A 200 -19.77 -9.07 0.58
N ARG A 201 -19.37 -10.04 1.40
CA ARG A 201 -18.02 -10.15 1.97
C ARG A 201 -17.34 -11.41 1.47
N CYS A 202 -16.03 -11.34 1.20
CA CYS A 202 -15.28 -12.50 0.75
C CYS A 202 -13.80 -12.37 1.15
N ALA A 203 -13.10 -13.50 1.20
CA ALA A 203 -11.65 -13.52 1.29
C ALA A 203 -11.03 -12.75 0.11
N PHE A 204 -9.85 -12.17 0.30
CA PHE A 204 -9.17 -11.30 -0.68
C PHE A 204 -8.57 -12.11 -1.84
N THR A 205 -9.44 -12.80 -2.59
CA THR A 205 -9.09 -13.57 -3.78
C THR A 205 -10.16 -13.44 -4.85
N HIS A 206 -9.75 -13.48 -6.12
CA HIS A 206 -10.71 -13.45 -7.24
C HIS A 206 -11.70 -14.64 -7.22
N THR A 207 -11.27 -15.81 -6.71
CA THR A 207 -12.13 -16.98 -6.60
C THR A 207 -13.23 -16.79 -5.56
N ALA A 208 -12.89 -16.27 -4.38
CA ALA A 208 -13.86 -15.95 -3.34
C ALA A 208 -14.80 -14.82 -3.79
N ALA A 209 -14.26 -13.79 -4.45
CA ALA A 209 -15.04 -12.69 -5.02
C ALA A 209 -16.02 -13.18 -6.10
N ARG A 210 -15.64 -14.16 -6.95
CA ARG A 210 -16.55 -14.79 -7.92
C ARG A 210 -17.70 -15.51 -7.21
N ALA A 211 -17.44 -16.26 -6.15
CA ALA A 211 -18.47 -16.97 -5.39
C ALA A 211 -19.43 -15.99 -4.70
N ALA A 212 -18.90 -14.98 -4.01
CA ALA A 212 -19.68 -13.92 -3.37
C ALA A 212 -20.49 -13.09 -4.40
N GLY A 213 -19.87 -12.77 -5.54
CA GLY A 213 -20.51 -12.10 -6.66
C GLY A 213 -21.70 -12.89 -7.21
N ASN A 214 -21.55 -14.21 -7.39
CA ASN A 214 -22.65 -15.06 -7.81
C ASN A 214 -23.82 -15.01 -6.82
N THR A 215 -23.55 -15.02 -5.52
CA THR A 215 -24.59 -14.88 -4.48
C THR A 215 -25.25 -13.51 -4.51
N LEU A 216 -24.45 -12.45 -4.63
CA LEU A 216 -24.92 -11.06 -4.69
C LEU A 216 -25.82 -10.81 -5.90
N LEU A 217 -25.38 -11.29 -7.08
CA LEU A 217 -26.12 -11.12 -8.35
C LEU A 217 -27.33 -12.03 -8.49
N ALA A 218 -27.54 -12.98 -7.58
CA ALA A 218 -28.75 -13.83 -7.50
C ALA A 218 -29.90 -13.19 -6.72
N ARG A 219 -29.65 -12.09 -6.04
CA ARG A 219 -30.67 -11.39 -5.23
C ARG A 219 -31.78 -10.80 -6.10
N ASP A 220 -32.97 -10.68 -5.53
CA ASP A 220 -34.12 -10.04 -6.16
C ASP A 220 -34.69 -8.98 -5.19
N PRO A 221 -34.74 -7.70 -5.58
CA PRO A 221 -34.15 -7.14 -6.80
C PRO A 221 -32.62 -7.19 -6.82
N ARG A 222 -32.05 -7.43 -8.02
CA ARG A 222 -30.61 -7.49 -8.24
C ARG A 222 -29.99 -6.08 -8.19
N PRO A 223 -28.75 -5.90 -7.64
CA PRO A 223 -28.03 -4.65 -7.78
C PRO A 223 -27.68 -4.38 -9.26
N THR A 224 -27.73 -3.11 -9.65
CA THR A 224 -27.40 -2.66 -11.03
C THR A 224 -25.99 -2.12 -11.13
N ALA A 225 -25.36 -1.84 -10.00
CA ALA A 225 -23.94 -1.46 -9.93
C ALA A 225 -23.31 -2.05 -8.67
N VAL A 226 -22.00 -2.26 -8.71
CA VAL A 226 -21.22 -2.76 -7.58
C VAL A 226 -19.92 -1.97 -7.48
N LEU A 227 -19.65 -1.42 -6.30
CA LEU A 227 -18.34 -0.95 -5.87
C LEU A 227 -17.59 -2.14 -5.25
N CYS A 228 -16.37 -2.39 -5.68
CA CYS A 228 -15.50 -3.42 -5.12
C CYS A 228 -14.38 -2.77 -4.31
N ASP A 229 -13.95 -3.42 -3.22
CA ASP A 229 -12.84 -2.91 -2.39
C ASP A 229 -11.47 -2.96 -3.09
N ASP A 230 -11.37 -3.69 -4.21
CA ASP A 230 -10.12 -3.86 -4.95
C ASP A 230 -10.38 -4.34 -6.39
N ASP A 231 -9.43 -4.08 -7.31
CA ASP A 231 -9.52 -4.51 -8.71
C ASP A 231 -9.50 -6.05 -8.86
N LEU A 232 -8.83 -6.77 -7.96
CA LEU A 232 -8.83 -8.23 -7.94
C LEU A 232 -10.22 -8.78 -7.59
N LEU A 233 -10.93 -8.14 -6.64
CA LEU A 233 -12.30 -8.49 -6.30
C LEU A 233 -13.25 -8.15 -7.45
N ALA A 234 -13.04 -7.01 -8.11
CA ALA A 234 -13.79 -6.62 -9.30
C ALA A 234 -13.61 -7.65 -10.44
N ALA A 235 -12.38 -8.14 -10.66
CA ALA A 235 -12.13 -9.21 -11.64
C ALA A 235 -12.93 -10.49 -11.32
N GLY A 236 -13.00 -10.88 -10.04
CA GLY A 236 -13.84 -11.99 -9.58
C GLY A 236 -15.32 -11.75 -9.84
N LEU A 237 -15.81 -10.52 -9.61
CA LEU A 237 -17.20 -10.14 -9.89
C LEU A 237 -17.53 -10.15 -11.39
N LEU A 238 -16.62 -9.72 -12.25
CA LEU A 238 -16.77 -9.81 -13.71
C LEU A 238 -16.92 -11.28 -14.16
N LEU A 239 -16.19 -12.20 -13.55
CA LEU A 239 -16.36 -13.63 -13.78
C LEU A 239 -17.76 -14.10 -13.33
N ALA A 240 -18.24 -13.65 -12.16
CA ALA A 240 -19.57 -13.99 -11.69
C ALA A 240 -20.68 -13.44 -12.62
N ALA A 241 -20.53 -12.21 -13.10
CA ALA A 241 -21.46 -11.63 -14.10
C ALA A 241 -21.52 -12.50 -15.37
N ARG A 242 -20.36 -12.90 -15.90
CA ARG A 242 -20.26 -13.79 -17.06
C ARG A 242 -20.93 -15.15 -16.81
N ASP A 243 -20.74 -15.76 -15.63
CA ASP A 243 -21.37 -17.04 -15.27
C ASP A 243 -22.88 -16.97 -15.29
N ARG A 244 -23.44 -15.80 -15.07
CA ARG A 244 -24.89 -15.52 -15.05
C ARG A 244 -25.42 -14.96 -16.38
N GLY A 245 -24.55 -14.87 -17.39
CA GLY A 245 -24.93 -14.32 -18.71
C GLY A 245 -25.20 -12.81 -18.68
N LEU A 246 -24.72 -12.08 -17.65
CA LEU A 246 -24.87 -10.65 -17.54
C LEU A 246 -23.75 -9.94 -18.30
N THR A 247 -24.12 -8.90 -19.04
CA THR A 247 -23.17 -8.02 -19.73
C THR A 247 -22.73 -6.87 -18.83
N VAL A 248 -21.43 -6.54 -18.89
CA VAL A 248 -20.88 -5.36 -18.25
C VAL A 248 -20.41 -4.44 -19.36
N PRO A 249 -20.85 -3.17 -19.42
CA PRO A 249 -21.69 -2.47 -18.43
C PRO A 249 -23.22 -2.61 -18.68
N GLY A 250 -23.69 -3.35 -19.71
CA GLY A 250 -25.08 -3.35 -20.16
C GLY A 250 -26.11 -3.74 -19.09
N ASP A 251 -25.82 -4.75 -18.28
CA ASP A 251 -26.69 -5.26 -17.21
C ASP A 251 -26.18 -4.93 -15.81
N LEU A 252 -24.89 -4.61 -15.69
CA LEU A 252 -24.20 -4.38 -14.41
C LEU A 252 -23.03 -3.42 -14.60
N SER A 253 -23.00 -2.34 -13.84
CA SER A 253 -21.82 -1.48 -13.72
C SER A 253 -20.90 -1.99 -12.60
N VAL A 254 -19.57 -1.98 -12.86
CA VAL A 254 -18.57 -2.44 -11.89
C VAL A 254 -17.48 -1.38 -11.74
N VAL A 255 -17.19 -1.02 -10.47
CA VAL A 255 -16.09 -0.11 -10.12
C VAL A 255 -15.13 -0.84 -9.18
N GLY A 256 -13.85 -0.79 -9.47
CA GLY A 256 -12.75 -1.31 -8.66
C GLY A 256 -12.07 -0.24 -7.79
N PHE A 257 -10.94 -0.62 -7.21
CA PHE A 257 -10.07 0.25 -6.42
C PHE A 257 -8.61 -0.20 -6.61
N ASP A 258 -7.66 0.72 -6.64
CA ASP A 258 -6.20 0.68 -6.75
C ASP A 258 -5.66 1.02 -8.15
N ASP A 259 -6.43 0.88 -9.22
CA ASP A 259 -6.00 1.06 -10.61
C ASP A 259 -4.75 0.25 -10.97
N MET A 260 -4.82 -1.03 -10.65
CA MET A 260 -3.78 -1.99 -10.95
C MET A 260 -3.66 -2.18 -12.47
N PRO A 261 -2.48 -2.58 -13.00
CA PRO A 261 -2.34 -2.91 -14.43
C PRO A 261 -3.39 -3.89 -14.94
N LEU A 262 -3.92 -4.73 -14.07
CA LEU A 262 -5.05 -5.63 -14.35
C LEU A 262 -6.28 -4.88 -14.83
N ALA A 263 -6.58 -3.70 -14.27
CA ALA A 263 -7.79 -2.93 -14.60
C ALA A 263 -7.91 -2.59 -16.10
N GLU A 264 -6.79 -2.34 -16.77
CA GLU A 264 -6.76 -2.08 -18.22
C GLU A 264 -6.86 -3.36 -19.07
N LEU A 265 -6.47 -4.50 -18.49
CA LEU A 265 -6.41 -5.79 -19.21
C LEU A 265 -7.73 -6.59 -19.10
N LEU A 266 -8.63 -6.20 -18.19
CA LEU A 266 -9.94 -6.82 -18.06
C LEU A 266 -10.83 -6.52 -19.28
N THR A 267 -11.84 -7.34 -19.45
CA THR A 267 -12.85 -7.15 -20.51
C THR A 267 -14.24 -7.13 -19.88
N PRO A 268 -14.91 -5.97 -19.87
CA PRO A 268 -14.40 -4.66 -20.33
C PRO A 268 -13.30 -4.10 -19.41
N PRO A 269 -12.48 -3.11 -19.89
CA PRO A 269 -11.54 -2.37 -19.05
C PRO A 269 -12.24 -1.74 -17.86
N LEU A 270 -11.66 -1.88 -16.66
CA LEU A 270 -12.29 -1.58 -15.39
C LEU A 270 -12.20 -0.09 -15.03
N THR A 271 -13.35 0.53 -14.78
CA THR A 271 -13.47 1.79 -14.05
C THR A 271 -13.02 1.55 -12.61
N THR A 272 -12.11 2.38 -12.09
CA THR A 272 -11.52 2.12 -10.77
C THR A 272 -11.03 3.40 -10.10
N VAL A 273 -10.90 3.38 -8.79
CA VAL A 273 -10.30 4.48 -8.02
C VAL A 273 -8.79 4.30 -8.04
N ARG A 274 -8.07 5.33 -8.51
CA ARG A 274 -6.61 5.37 -8.58
C ARG A 274 -6.02 6.12 -7.42
N PHE A 275 -4.89 5.65 -6.92
CA PHE A 275 -3.92 6.45 -6.16
C PHE A 275 -2.50 6.16 -6.65
N ASP A 276 -1.57 7.08 -6.40
CA ASP A 276 -0.16 6.86 -6.73
C ASP A 276 0.54 6.04 -5.64
N ALA A 277 0.58 4.72 -5.83
CA ALA A 277 1.20 3.79 -4.89
C ALA A 277 2.73 4.02 -4.75
N GLN A 278 3.42 4.51 -5.81
CA GLN A 278 4.82 4.86 -5.72
C GLN A 278 5.02 6.12 -4.90
N ALA A 279 4.18 7.14 -5.10
CA ALA A 279 4.21 8.35 -4.29
C ALA A 279 3.93 8.03 -2.81
N LEU A 280 3.00 7.11 -2.51
CA LEU A 280 2.73 6.65 -1.15
C LEU A 280 3.99 6.06 -0.48
N GLY A 281 4.66 5.12 -1.14
CA GLY A 281 5.89 4.53 -0.64
C GLY A 281 7.03 5.54 -0.48
N GLY A 282 7.22 6.41 -1.46
CA GLY A 282 8.23 7.48 -1.42
C GLY A 282 7.97 8.46 -0.28
N ARG A 283 6.73 8.92 -0.14
CA ARG A 283 6.34 9.85 0.93
C ARG A 283 6.52 9.27 2.33
N ALA A 284 6.22 7.97 2.50
CA ALA A 284 6.44 7.29 3.77
C ALA A 284 7.94 7.24 4.14
N VAL A 285 8.83 7.04 3.16
CA VAL A 285 10.27 7.12 3.37
C VAL A 285 10.71 8.53 3.75
N ASP A 286 10.21 9.57 3.09
CA ASP A 286 10.54 10.96 3.44
C ASP A 286 10.17 11.27 4.90
N VAL A 287 8.98 10.83 5.32
CA VAL A 287 8.49 11.02 6.69
C VAL A 287 9.37 10.27 7.69
N VAL A 288 9.64 8.97 7.47
CA VAL A 288 10.45 8.20 8.42
C VAL A 288 11.89 8.72 8.50
N LEU A 289 12.47 9.18 7.38
CA LEU A 289 13.82 9.77 7.37
C LEU A 289 13.89 11.10 8.14
N ALA A 290 12.84 11.93 8.08
CA ALA A 290 12.75 13.14 8.90
C ALA A 290 12.77 12.80 10.39
N HIS A 291 12.02 11.77 10.80
CA HIS A 291 12.01 11.29 12.19
C HIS A 291 13.34 10.64 12.60
N ILE A 292 14.02 9.89 11.70
CA ILE A 292 15.36 9.33 11.97
C ILE A 292 16.39 10.44 12.22
N ARG A 293 16.29 11.56 11.50
CA ARG A 293 17.18 12.73 11.69
C ARG A 293 16.86 13.55 12.94
N GLY A 294 15.70 13.32 13.57
CA GLY A 294 15.23 14.10 14.70
C GLY A 294 14.79 15.50 14.30
N ASP A 295 14.29 15.68 13.07
CA ASP A 295 13.79 16.98 12.60
C ASP A 295 12.59 17.39 13.47
N GLU A 296 12.65 18.56 14.11
CA GLU A 296 11.56 19.04 15.00
C GLU A 296 10.24 19.27 14.26
N ASP A 297 10.33 19.67 12.98
CA ASP A 297 9.18 19.87 12.09
C ASP A 297 8.84 18.64 11.25
N ALA A 298 9.31 17.44 11.65
CA ALA A 298 9.01 16.20 10.91
C ALA A 298 7.50 16.02 10.71
N PRO A 299 7.02 15.79 9.47
CA PRO A 299 5.59 15.66 9.21
C PRO A 299 5.00 14.48 10.00
N ARG A 300 3.93 14.75 10.73
CA ARG A 300 3.16 13.68 11.41
C ARG A 300 2.05 13.12 10.53
N ARG A 301 1.66 13.84 9.49
CA ARG A 301 0.59 13.45 8.57
C ARG A 301 0.95 13.85 7.15
N ALA A 302 0.69 12.94 6.23
CA ALA A 302 0.75 13.20 4.82
C ALA A 302 -0.40 12.46 4.12
N TRP A 303 -0.88 13.03 3.01
CA TRP A 303 -2.00 12.53 2.25
C TRP A 303 -1.57 12.23 0.83
N ILE A 304 -2.13 11.15 0.28
CA ILE A 304 -2.06 10.82 -1.14
C ILE A 304 -3.46 10.95 -1.71
N GLU A 305 -3.61 11.78 -2.70
CA GLU A 305 -4.89 12.00 -3.38
C GLU A 305 -5.33 10.75 -4.12
N THR A 306 -6.64 10.59 -4.23
CA THR A 306 -7.27 9.55 -5.05
C THR A 306 -8.11 10.21 -6.15
N SER A 307 -8.33 9.49 -7.23
CA SER A 307 -9.15 9.94 -8.36
C SER A 307 -9.85 8.77 -9.02
N LEU A 308 -11.02 9.02 -9.61
CA LEU A 308 -11.71 8.00 -10.41
C LEU A 308 -11.15 7.98 -11.83
N VAL A 309 -10.78 6.79 -12.31
CA VAL A 309 -10.43 6.51 -13.70
C VAL A 309 -11.60 5.81 -14.36
N VAL A 310 -12.34 6.54 -15.16
CA VAL A 310 -13.51 6.00 -15.89
C VAL A 310 -13.02 5.23 -17.11
N ARG A 311 -13.46 3.98 -17.25
CA ARG A 311 -13.23 3.09 -18.40
C ARG A 311 -14.58 2.53 -18.89
N GLU A 312 -14.59 1.27 -19.34
CA GLU A 312 -15.75 0.69 -20.04
C GLU A 312 -16.63 -0.21 -19.15
N SER A 313 -16.29 -0.41 -17.87
CA SER A 313 -17.05 -1.29 -16.97
C SER A 313 -18.25 -0.61 -16.31
N THR A 314 -18.51 0.66 -16.60
CA THR A 314 -19.64 1.42 -16.10
C THR A 314 -20.44 2.04 -17.24
N GLY A 315 -21.76 2.05 -17.14
CA GLY A 315 -22.67 2.60 -18.13
C GLY A 315 -23.98 3.08 -17.47
N PRO A 316 -24.86 3.74 -18.23
CA PRO A 316 -26.17 4.17 -17.71
C PRO A 316 -26.99 2.99 -17.18
N LEU A 317 -27.84 3.28 -16.19
CA LEU A 317 -28.82 2.28 -15.71
C LEU A 317 -29.54 1.63 -16.89
N PRO A 318 -29.63 0.30 -16.98
CA PRO A 318 -30.38 -0.39 -18.02
C PRO A 318 -31.82 0.12 -18.04
N ARG A 319 -32.29 0.52 -19.22
CA ARG A 319 -33.70 0.88 -19.37
C ARG A 319 -34.54 -0.37 -19.26
N PRO A 320 -35.67 -0.32 -18.54
CA PRO A 320 -36.60 -1.47 -18.36
C PRO A 320 -37.13 -1.98 -19.68
#